data_2054e8176a0405f93cce987afe88c619
#
_entry.id   2054e8176a0405f93cce987afe88c619
#
_cell.length_a   1.000
_cell.length_b   1.000
_cell.length_c   1.000
_cell.angle_alpha   90.00
_cell.angle_beta   90.00
_cell.angle_gamma   90.00
#
_symmetry.space_group_name_H-M   'P 1'
#
loop_
_entity.id
_entity.type
_entity.pdbx_description
1 polymer ?
#
loop_
_entity_poly.entity_id
_entity_poly.type
_entity_poly.pdbx_seq_one_letter_code
_entity_poly.pdbx_strand_id
1 'polypeptide(L)'
;LLFGAYDGRKGDDIIVVVTGPKGLANIQKKEKVLGVWVNTKKVNYINAPKYLSISSNRDIDKILNQKTQKISEIGLNNLNVRIQPGKPINNEQEWREALTRNMLKSKLWSVNENSVSLIKNSLFRSYLSLPSNVTTGKFEVKILHYRNSKLISKETSNINVSKSGFSAEIYNIAQNYSTLYGILAVLLAVFIGWGTNLVFRKV
;
A
#
# COMPACT_ATOMS: atom_id res chain seq x y z
N LEU A 1 15.15 0.16 -2.21
CA LEU A 1 15.90 -1.01 -2.63
C LEU A 1 15.78 -2.10 -1.56
N LEU A 2 15.36 -3.29 -1.97
CA LEU A 2 15.40 -4.50 -1.15
C LEU A 2 16.45 -5.44 -1.74
N PHE A 3 17.25 -6.04 -0.90
CA PHE A 3 18.22 -7.05 -1.30
C PHE A 3 18.40 -8.07 -0.19
N GLY A 4 18.85 -9.25 -0.55
CA GLY A 4 19.12 -10.31 0.41
C GLY A 4 19.93 -11.43 -0.22
N ALA A 5 20.42 -12.32 0.66
CA ALA A 5 21.11 -13.54 0.26
C ALA A 5 20.15 -14.74 0.34
N TYR A 6 20.36 -15.73 -0.52
CA TYR A 6 19.65 -17.00 -0.52
C TYR A 6 20.57 -18.12 -1.01
N ASP A 7 20.28 -19.34 -0.60
CA ASP A 7 21.01 -20.53 -1.10
C ASP A 7 20.36 -21.01 -2.40
N GLY A 8 20.74 -20.36 -3.49
CA GLY A 8 20.10 -20.53 -4.79
C GLY A 8 20.86 -21.48 -5.71
N ARG A 9 20.09 -22.09 -6.61
CA ARG A 9 20.58 -22.88 -7.74
C ARG A 9 20.08 -22.27 -9.05
N LYS A 10 20.70 -22.64 -10.15
CA LYS A 10 20.21 -22.24 -11.47
C LYS A 10 18.76 -22.71 -11.66
N GLY A 11 17.86 -21.81 -12.00
CA GLY A 11 16.44 -22.09 -12.19
C GLY A 11 15.57 -21.89 -10.95
N ASP A 12 16.13 -21.40 -9.83
CA ASP A 12 15.36 -21.00 -8.68
C ASP A 12 14.64 -19.68 -8.92
N ASP A 13 13.54 -19.48 -8.20
CA ASP A 13 12.68 -18.32 -8.30
C ASP A 13 12.54 -17.62 -6.97
N ILE A 14 12.51 -16.29 -7.01
CA ILE A 14 12.27 -15.43 -5.85
C ILE A 14 11.04 -14.59 -6.10
N ILE A 15 10.10 -14.65 -5.16
CA ILE A 15 8.94 -13.75 -5.11
C ILE A 15 9.05 -12.93 -3.83
N VAL A 16 8.97 -11.62 -3.99
CA VAL A 16 8.96 -10.67 -2.88
C VAL A 16 7.56 -10.07 -2.78
N VAL A 17 6.92 -10.23 -1.63
CA VAL A 17 5.59 -9.68 -1.34
C VAL A 17 5.73 -8.67 -0.22
N VAL A 18 5.38 -7.42 -0.49
CA VAL A 18 5.35 -6.35 0.49
C VAL A 18 3.91 -5.96 0.77
N THR A 19 3.50 -6.10 2.02
CA THR A 19 2.13 -5.83 2.46
C THR A 19 2.13 -4.74 3.53
N GLY A 20 1.42 -3.65 3.27
CA GLY A 20 1.21 -2.58 4.24
C GLY A 20 0.15 -2.91 5.29
N PRO A 21 -0.12 -1.99 6.23
CA PRO A 21 -1.16 -2.17 7.24
C PRO A 21 -2.49 -2.57 6.62
N LYS A 22 -3.17 -3.53 7.23
CA LYS A 22 -4.51 -3.97 6.80
C LYS A 22 -5.58 -3.09 7.43
N GLY A 23 -6.69 -2.89 6.71
CA GLY A 23 -7.78 -2.06 7.22
C GLY A 23 -9.03 -2.12 6.36
N LEU A 24 -9.92 -1.16 6.58
CA LEU A 24 -11.14 -1.00 5.79
C LEU A 24 -10.83 -0.36 4.44
N ALA A 25 -11.41 -0.90 3.38
CA ALA A 25 -11.45 -0.28 2.06
C ALA A 25 -12.91 -0.08 1.63
N ASN A 26 -13.27 1.16 1.29
CA ASN A 26 -14.61 1.53 0.89
C ASN A 26 -14.68 1.65 -0.63
N ILE A 27 -15.58 0.91 -1.26
CA ILE A 27 -15.88 0.99 -2.67
C ILE A 27 -17.29 1.52 -2.86
N GLN A 28 -17.44 2.51 -3.71
CA GLN A 28 -18.73 3.14 -4.00
C GLN A 28 -19.00 3.06 -5.49
N LYS A 29 -20.23 2.73 -5.84
CA LYS A 29 -20.73 2.77 -7.22
C LYS A 29 -21.42 4.10 -7.45
N LYS A 30 -21.00 4.80 -8.50
CA LYS A 30 -21.68 6.00 -8.99
C LYS A 30 -22.65 5.61 -10.09
N GLU A 31 -23.85 6.16 -10.01
CA GLU A 31 -24.88 6.01 -11.04
C GLU A 31 -25.44 7.39 -11.40
N LYS A 32 -25.84 7.56 -12.64
CA LYS A 32 -26.42 8.83 -13.10
C LYS A 32 -27.93 8.82 -12.79
N VAL A 33 -28.35 9.69 -11.86
CA VAL A 33 -29.75 9.89 -11.47
C VAL A 33 -30.16 11.30 -11.86
N LEU A 34 -31.17 11.42 -12.69
CA LEU A 34 -31.67 12.74 -13.19
C LEU A 34 -30.55 13.64 -13.76
N GLY A 35 -29.58 13.02 -14.45
CA GLY A 35 -28.46 13.76 -15.05
C GLY A 35 -27.25 13.99 -14.15
N VAL A 36 -27.33 13.73 -12.83
CA VAL A 36 -26.27 13.93 -11.84
C VAL A 36 -25.65 12.61 -11.40
N TRP A 37 -24.33 12.57 -11.25
CA TRP A 37 -23.62 11.40 -10.73
C TRP A 37 -23.73 11.37 -9.20
N VAL A 38 -24.39 10.34 -8.68
CA VAL A 38 -24.55 10.12 -7.23
C VAL A 38 -24.00 8.76 -6.80
N ASN A 39 -23.54 8.67 -5.57
CA ASN A 39 -23.11 7.39 -4.97
C ASN A 39 -24.34 6.62 -4.53
N THR A 40 -24.71 5.55 -5.25
CA THR A 40 -25.93 4.77 -4.99
C THR A 40 -25.70 3.56 -4.10
N LYS A 41 -24.55 2.92 -4.23
CA LYS A 41 -24.20 1.70 -3.49
C LYS A 41 -22.80 1.80 -2.91
N LYS A 42 -22.60 1.19 -1.73
CA LYS A 42 -21.33 1.15 -1.01
C LYS A 42 -21.07 -0.24 -0.49
N VAL A 43 -19.83 -0.72 -0.67
CA VAL A 43 -19.33 -1.97 -0.11
C VAL A 43 -18.06 -1.67 0.69
N ASN A 44 -18.00 -2.21 1.90
CA ASN A 44 -16.82 -2.11 2.75
C ASN A 44 -16.09 -3.46 2.74
N TYR A 45 -14.82 -3.42 2.40
CA TYR A 45 -13.93 -4.56 2.55
C TYR A 45 -13.17 -4.44 3.86
N ILE A 46 -13.16 -5.52 4.64
CA ILE A 46 -12.31 -5.67 5.83
C ILE A 46 -11.04 -6.42 5.44
N ASN A 47 -9.99 -6.21 6.21
CA ASN A 47 -8.71 -6.90 6.04
C ASN A 47 -8.02 -6.60 4.69
N ALA A 48 -8.37 -5.49 4.03
CA ALA A 48 -7.74 -5.07 2.80
C ALA A 48 -6.36 -4.44 3.09
N PRO A 49 -5.27 -4.91 2.46
CA PRO A 49 -3.97 -4.27 2.61
C PRO A 49 -4.03 -2.86 2.01
N LYS A 50 -3.57 -1.87 2.78
CA LYS A 50 -3.49 -0.48 2.31
C LYS A 50 -2.39 -0.26 1.29
N TYR A 51 -1.46 -1.19 1.22
CA TYR A 51 -0.40 -1.27 0.22
C TYR A 51 -0.08 -2.73 -0.07
N LEU A 52 0.16 -3.07 -1.32
CA LEU A 52 0.60 -4.39 -1.75
C LEU A 52 1.52 -4.25 -2.96
N SER A 53 2.69 -4.84 -2.87
CA SER A 53 3.60 -5.00 -4.01
C SER A 53 4.05 -6.44 -4.10
N ILE A 54 3.83 -7.07 -5.24
CA ILE A 54 4.29 -8.41 -5.55
C ILE A 54 5.32 -8.28 -6.66
N SER A 55 6.55 -8.70 -6.39
CA SER A 55 7.66 -8.66 -7.34
C SER A 55 8.23 -10.06 -7.54
N SER A 56 8.57 -10.43 -8.75
CA SER A 56 9.12 -11.75 -9.07
C SER A 56 10.27 -11.64 -10.09
N ASN A 57 11.13 -12.66 -10.15
CA ASN A 57 12.22 -12.72 -11.13
C ASN A 57 11.76 -13.19 -12.51
N ARG A 58 10.60 -13.82 -12.61
CA ARG A 58 9.91 -14.15 -13.87
C ARG A 58 8.40 -14.18 -13.65
N ASP A 59 7.62 -14.42 -14.69
CA ASP A 59 6.16 -14.47 -14.65
C ASP A 59 5.67 -15.41 -13.55
N ILE A 60 4.76 -14.96 -12.72
CA ILE A 60 4.25 -15.72 -11.56
C ILE A 60 3.59 -17.03 -12.00
N ASP A 61 2.87 -17.02 -13.11
CA ASP A 61 2.21 -18.21 -13.66
C ASP A 61 3.20 -19.29 -14.14
N LYS A 62 4.44 -18.89 -14.46
CA LYS A 62 5.53 -19.84 -14.79
C LYS A 62 6.23 -20.37 -13.54
N ILE A 63 6.17 -19.65 -12.43
CA ILE A 63 6.73 -20.06 -11.14
C ILE A 63 5.77 -20.99 -10.40
N LEU A 64 4.48 -20.62 -10.35
CA LEU A 64 3.48 -21.25 -9.51
C LEU A 64 2.20 -21.58 -10.30
N ASN A 65 1.65 -22.77 -10.06
CA ASN A 65 0.33 -23.08 -10.53
C ASN A 65 -0.75 -22.32 -9.71
N GLN A 66 -1.95 -22.18 -10.25
CA GLN A 66 -3.06 -21.44 -9.63
C GLN A 66 -3.42 -21.92 -8.21
N LYS A 67 -3.31 -23.23 -7.95
CA LYS A 67 -3.57 -23.81 -6.62
C LYS A 67 -2.57 -23.29 -5.59
N THR A 68 -1.29 -23.27 -5.92
CA THR A 68 -0.23 -22.77 -5.03
C THR A 68 -0.32 -21.26 -4.85
N GLN A 69 -0.63 -20.51 -5.91
CA GLN A 69 -0.86 -19.06 -5.81
C GLN A 69 -1.98 -18.75 -4.82
N LYS A 70 -3.09 -19.49 -4.88
CA LYS A 70 -4.23 -19.33 -3.97
C LYS A 70 -3.88 -19.64 -2.52
N ILE A 71 -3.16 -20.76 -2.28
CA ILE A 71 -2.73 -21.16 -0.93
C ILE A 71 -1.75 -20.15 -0.33
N SER A 72 -0.84 -19.60 -1.14
CA SER A 72 0.18 -18.64 -0.72
C SER A 72 -0.31 -17.18 -0.74
N GLU A 73 -1.56 -16.93 -1.11
CA GLU A 73 -2.16 -15.60 -1.27
C GLU A 73 -1.35 -14.70 -2.24
N ILE A 74 -0.72 -15.31 -3.27
CA ILE A 74 0.04 -14.61 -4.30
C ILE A 74 -0.86 -14.27 -5.48
N GLY A 75 -0.83 -13.01 -5.89
CA GLY A 75 -1.70 -12.46 -6.94
C GLY A 75 -2.90 -11.70 -6.38
N LEU A 76 -3.36 -10.69 -7.13
CA LEU A 76 -4.42 -9.76 -6.68
C LEU A 76 -5.76 -10.45 -6.41
N ASN A 77 -6.05 -11.52 -7.16
CA ASN A 77 -7.29 -12.29 -7.03
C ASN A 77 -7.27 -13.28 -5.84
N ASN A 78 -6.09 -13.55 -5.29
CA ASN A 78 -5.91 -14.55 -4.24
C ASN A 78 -5.82 -13.94 -2.83
N LEU A 79 -5.96 -12.62 -2.73
CA LEU A 79 -5.91 -11.90 -1.45
C LEU A 79 -7.09 -12.28 -0.55
N ASN A 80 -6.82 -12.50 0.73
CA ASN A 80 -7.86 -12.78 1.74
C ASN A 80 -8.55 -11.49 2.21
N VAL A 81 -9.18 -10.78 1.27
CA VAL A 81 -10.04 -9.64 1.58
C VAL A 81 -11.49 -10.11 1.65
N ARG A 82 -12.24 -9.64 2.62
CA ARG A 82 -13.63 -10.05 2.86
C ARG A 82 -14.54 -8.84 2.86
N ILE A 83 -15.75 -9.03 2.38
CA ILE A 83 -16.80 -8.02 2.51
C ILE A 83 -17.24 -7.97 3.98
N GLN A 84 -17.39 -6.78 4.51
CA GLN A 84 -17.93 -6.59 5.87
C GLN A 84 -19.35 -7.16 5.93
N PRO A 85 -19.69 -7.99 6.93
CA PRO A 85 -21.05 -8.48 7.10
C PRO A 85 -22.07 -7.34 7.13
N GLY A 86 -23.20 -7.53 6.46
CA GLY A 86 -24.25 -6.52 6.37
C GLY A 86 -25.35 -6.92 5.39
N LYS A 87 -25.80 -5.95 4.59
CA LYS A 87 -26.82 -6.20 3.55
C LYS A 87 -26.32 -7.17 2.49
N PRO A 88 -27.18 -8.04 1.95
CA PRO A 88 -26.82 -8.90 0.83
C PRO A 88 -26.26 -8.09 -0.34
N ILE A 89 -25.16 -8.55 -0.90
CA ILE A 89 -24.50 -7.90 -2.02
C ILE A 89 -24.64 -8.80 -3.23
N ASN A 90 -25.27 -8.26 -4.26
CA ASN A 90 -25.32 -8.91 -5.55
C ASN A 90 -24.00 -8.69 -6.29
N ASN A 91 -23.51 -9.73 -6.98
CA ASN A 91 -22.33 -9.66 -7.83
C ASN A 91 -21.03 -9.25 -7.07
N GLU A 92 -20.64 -10.05 -6.07
CA GLU A 92 -19.41 -9.81 -5.28
C GLU A 92 -18.16 -9.70 -6.16
N GLN A 93 -18.13 -10.40 -7.29
CA GLN A 93 -17.00 -10.37 -8.22
C GLN A 93 -16.79 -8.96 -8.81
N GLU A 94 -17.87 -8.29 -9.24
CA GLU A 94 -17.80 -6.92 -9.77
C GLU A 94 -17.18 -5.93 -8.74
N TRP A 95 -17.57 -6.09 -7.49
CA TRP A 95 -17.05 -5.25 -6.41
C TRP A 95 -15.57 -5.53 -6.10
N ARG A 96 -15.16 -6.81 -6.19
CA ARG A 96 -13.76 -7.20 -6.02
C ARG A 96 -12.89 -6.65 -7.14
N GLU A 97 -13.36 -6.71 -8.36
CA GLU A 97 -12.68 -6.12 -9.52
C GLU A 97 -12.59 -4.59 -9.40
N ALA A 98 -13.65 -3.94 -8.89
CA ALA A 98 -13.63 -2.50 -8.63
C ALA A 98 -12.62 -2.12 -7.54
N LEU A 99 -12.51 -2.90 -6.46
CA LEU A 99 -11.47 -2.72 -5.44
C LEU A 99 -10.08 -2.81 -6.07
N THR A 100 -9.81 -3.90 -6.77
CA THR A 100 -8.52 -4.15 -7.42
C THR A 100 -8.15 -3.03 -8.38
N ARG A 101 -9.07 -2.65 -9.26
CA ARG A 101 -8.89 -1.56 -10.23
C ARG A 101 -8.57 -0.22 -9.54
N ASN A 102 -9.27 0.12 -8.45
CA ASN A 102 -9.05 1.36 -7.73
C ASN A 102 -7.67 1.37 -7.03
N MET A 103 -7.27 0.25 -6.44
CA MET A 103 -5.98 0.12 -5.76
C MET A 103 -4.81 0.13 -6.76
N LEU A 104 -4.97 -0.47 -7.93
CA LEU A 104 -3.99 -0.38 -9.02
C LEU A 104 -3.89 1.05 -9.57
N LYS A 105 -5.03 1.71 -9.82
CA LYS A 105 -5.06 3.10 -10.33
C LYS A 105 -4.38 4.07 -9.36
N SER A 106 -4.53 3.88 -8.07
CA SER A 106 -3.86 4.68 -7.03
C SER A 106 -2.41 4.29 -6.77
N LYS A 107 -1.88 3.29 -7.49
CA LYS A 107 -0.53 2.71 -7.33
C LYS A 107 -0.28 2.15 -5.93
N LEU A 108 -1.34 1.88 -5.18
CA LEU A 108 -1.25 1.25 -3.85
C LEU A 108 -1.09 -0.27 -3.94
N TRP A 109 -1.60 -0.88 -5.01
CA TRP A 109 -1.33 -2.27 -5.35
C TRP A 109 -0.56 -2.36 -6.66
N SER A 110 0.38 -3.29 -6.73
CA SER A 110 1.18 -3.55 -7.93
C SER A 110 1.61 -5.01 -8.03
N VAL A 111 1.72 -5.50 -9.25
CA VAL A 111 2.38 -6.77 -9.59
C VAL A 111 3.46 -6.44 -10.60
N ASN A 112 4.70 -6.70 -10.24
CA ASN A 112 5.90 -6.35 -11.01
C ASN A 112 6.66 -7.64 -11.33
N GLU A 113 6.25 -8.32 -12.38
CA GLU A 113 6.93 -9.50 -12.86
C GLU A 113 8.26 -9.11 -13.53
N ASN A 114 9.24 -10.01 -13.53
CA ASN A 114 10.57 -9.79 -14.07
C ASN A 114 11.34 -8.59 -13.44
N SER A 115 10.96 -8.21 -12.20
CA SER A 115 11.51 -7.05 -11.50
C SER A 115 12.51 -7.41 -10.39
N VAL A 116 12.61 -8.69 -10.05
CA VAL A 116 13.61 -9.20 -9.11
C VAL A 116 14.83 -9.68 -9.89
N SER A 117 15.98 -9.07 -9.65
CA SER A 117 17.24 -9.46 -10.26
C SER A 117 17.96 -10.48 -9.38
N LEU A 118 18.30 -11.64 -9.94
CA LEU A 118 19.10 -12.66 -9.28
C LEU A 118 20.57 -12.49 -9.68
N ILE A 119 21.49 -12.48 -8.70
CA ILE A 119 22.92 -12.23 -8.89
C ILE A 119 23.67 -13.47 -8.41
N LYS A 120 24.36 -14.15 -9.34
CA LYS A 120 25.22 -15.33 -9.08
C LYS A 120 24.54 -16.42 -8.23
N ASN A 121 23.23 -16.61 -8.36
CA ASN A 121 22.42 -17.57 -7.60
C ASN A 121 22.57 -17.49 -6.07
N SER A 122 23.00 -16.38 -5.53
CA SER A 122 23.21 -16.20 -4.09
C SER A 122 22.63 -14.91 -3.55
N LEU A 123 22.38 -13.94 -4.40
CA LEU A 123 21.82 -12.65 -4.01
C LEU A 123 20.60 -12.31 -4.89
N PHE A 124 19.63 -11.64 -4.32
CA PHE A 124 18.55 -11.02 -5.08
C PHE A 124 18.46 -9.53 -4.78
N ARG A 125 17.93 -8.80 -5.74
CA ARG A 125 17.66 -7.37 -5.63
C ARG A 125 16.30 -7.06 -6.22
N SER A 126 15.52 -6.26 -5.51
CA SER A 126 14.20 -5.76 -5.95
C SER A 126 14.03 -4.28 -5.59
N TYR A 127 13.30 -3.55 -6.42
CA TYR A 127 12.97 -2.15 -6.16
C TYR A 127 11.53 -2.05 -5.65
N LEU A 128 11.36 -1.43 -4.49
CA LEU A 128 10.06 -1.13 -3.91
C LEU A 128 9.72 0.34 -4.18
N SER A 129 8.62 0.57 -4.87
CA SER A 129 8.09 1.93 -5.10
C SER A 129 6.98 2.22 -4.10
N LEU A 130 7.17 3.21 -3.25
CA LEU A 130 6.18 3.69 -2.29
C LEU A 130 5.60 5.01 -2.82
N PRO A 131 4.32 5.06 -3.21
CA PRO A 131 3.69 6.30 -3.67
C PRO A 131 3.45 7.26 -2.49
N SER A 132 3.34 8.56 -2.78
CA SER A 132 3.17 9.61 -1.76
C SER A 132 1.90 9.46 -0.92
N ASN A 133 0.87 8.80 -1.46
CA ASN A 133 -0.41 8.52 -0.79
C ASN A 133 -0.40 7.21 0.02
N VAL A 134 0.76 6.56 0.19
CA VAL A 134 0.87 5.34 0.97
C VAL A 134 0.57 5.60 2.45
N THR A 135 -0.16 4.68 3.09
CA THR A 135 -0.43 4.74 4.52
C THR A 135 0.84 4.41 5.31
N THR A 136 1.15 5.22 6.31
CA THR A 136 2.26 4.96 7.23
C THR A 136 1.97 3.78 8.15
N GLY A 137 3.02 3.16 8.68
CA GLY A 137 2.91 2.05 9.63
C GLY A 137 3.89 0.91 9.35
N LYS A 138 3.61 -0.23 9.96
CA LYS A 138 4.43 -1.43 9.84
C LYS A 138 4.06 -2.20 8.57
N PHE A 139 5.02 -2.41 7.70
CA PHE A 139 4.90 -3.19 6.47
C PHE A 139 5.59 -4.54 6.66
N GLU A 140 4.92 -5.59 6.25
CA GLU A 140 5.46 -6.95 6.22
C GLU A 140 6.07 -7.22 4.85
N VAL A 141 7.32 -7.67 4.84
CA VAL A 141 8.05 -8.11 3.64
C VAL A 141 8.23 -9.62 3.72
N LYS A 142 7.61 -10.34 2.81
CA LYS A 142 7.79 -11.78 2.65
C LYS A 142 8.68 -12.04 1.44
N ILE A 143 9.73 -12.82 1.65
CA ILE A 143 10.62 -13.29 0.61
C ILE A 143 10.38 -14.79 0.49
N LEU A 144 9.97 -15.23 -0.69
CA LEU A 144 9.57 -16.60 -0.97
C LEU A 144 10.53 -17.16 -2.02
N HIS A 145 11.27 -18.19 -1.65
CA HIS A 145 12.19 -18.88 -2.53
C HIS A 145 11.54 -20.18 -3.02
N TYR A 146 11.39 -20.29 -4.32
CA TYR A 146 10.83 -21.47 -4.98
C TYR A 146 11.86 -22.19 -5.83
N ARG A 147 11.70 -23.50 -5.91
CA ARG A 147 12.44 -24.39 -6.83
C ARG A 147 11.46 -25.41 -7.41
N ASN A 148 11.33 -25.43 -8.74
CA ASN A 148 10.37 -26.30 -9.43
C ASN A 148 8.96 -26.21 -8.81
N SER A 149 8.48 -25.00 -8.60
CA SER A 149 7.17 -24.67 -7.99
C SER A 149 6.98 -25.14 -6.54
N LYS A 150 8.03 -25.64 -5.88
CA LYS A 150 8.01 -26.00 -4.46
C LYS A 150 8.66 -24.89 -3.64
N LEU A 151 8.01 -24.52 -2.54
CA LEU A 151 8.54 -23.54 -1.59
C LEU A 151 9.74 -24.16 -0.86
N ILE A 152 10.92 -23.55 -0.98
CA ILE A 152 12.17 -23.97 -0.34
C ILE A 152 12.37 -23.24 0.97
N SER A 153 12.22 -21.91 0.96
CA SER A 153 12.28 -21.08 2.15
C SER A 153 11.32 -19.91 2.07
N LYS A 154 10.92 -19.44 3.24
CA LYS A 154 10.09 -18.25 3.43
C LYS A 154 10.68 -17.45 4.57
N GLU A 155 11.10 -16.23 4.24
CA GLU A 155 11.58 -15.26 5.22
C GLU A 155 10.56 -14.12 5.34
N THR A 156 10.41 -13.63 6.57
CA THR A 156 9.51 -12.50 6.84
C THR A 156 10.24 -11.44 7.63
N SER A 157 10.24 -10.23 7.13
CA SER A 157 10.82 -9.06 7.77
C SER A 157 9.81 -7.94 7.85
N ASN A 158 10.07 -6.94 8.69
CA ASN A 158 9.19 -5.79 8.83
C ASN A 158 9.94 -4.50 8.54
N ILE A 159 9.27 -3.58 7.84
CA ILE A 159 9.75 -2.24 7.55
C ILE A 159 8.77 -1.25 8.15
N ASN A 160 9.27 -0.26 8.89
CA ASN A 160 8.43 0.85 9.35
C ASN A 160 8.46 1.96 8.31
N VAL A 161 7.30 2.26 7.75
CA VAL A 161 7.11 3.37 6.81
C VAL A 161 6.54 4.55 7.56
N SER A 162 7.25 5.67 7.57
CA SER A 162 6.83 6.93 8.17
C SER A 162 6.88 8.05 7.14
N LYS A 163 6.12 9.10 7.37
CA LYS A 163 6.27 10.34 6.59
C LYS A 163 7.60 10.98 6.95
N SER A 164 8.27 11.55 5.97
CA SER A 164 9.48 12.35 6.15
C SER A 164 9.27 13.75 5.57
N GLY A 165 10.12 14.70 6.01
CA GLY A 165 10.09 16.08 5.55
C GLY A 165 9.34 17.04 6.48
N PHE A 166 9.29 18.31 6.10
CA PHE A 166 8.77 19.41 6.91
C PHE A 166 7.36 19.19 7.47
N SER A 167 6.44 18.62 6.64
CA SER A 167 5.08 18.32 7.09
C SER A 167 5.01 17.25 8.19
N ALA A 168 5.95 16.30 8.20
CA ALA A 168 6.02 15.28 9.24
C ALA A 168 6.55 15.86 10.55
N GLU A 169 7.52 16.77 10.49
CA GLU A 169 8.06 17.46 11.68
C GLU A 169 7.01 18.35 12.34
N ILE A 170 6.27 19.13 11.53
CA ILE A 170 5.14 19.93 12.06
C ILE A 170 4.09 19.02 12.71
N TYR A 171 3.73 17.91 12.06
CA TYR A 171 2.77 16.96 12.62
C TYR A 171 3.27 16.37 13.95
N ASN A 172 4.55 15.98 14.03
CA ASN A 172 5.14 15.44 15.25
C ASN A 172 5.18 16.47 16.38
N ILE A 173 5.52 17.74 16.07
CA ILE A 173 5.48 18.85 17.04
C ILE A 173 4.05 19.07 17.52
N ALA A 174 3.06 19.07 16.62
CA ALA A 174 1.66 19.26 16.97
C ALA A 174 1.12 18.14 17.88
N GLN A 175 1.56 16.89 17.68
CA GLN A 175 1.12 15.74 18.47
C GLN A 175 1.88 15.60 19.81
N ASN A 176 3.20 15.77 19.80
CA ASN A 176 4.03 15.54 20.97
C ASN A 176 4.12 16.77 21.88
N TYR A 177 3.95 17.97 21.31
CA TYR A 177 4.05 19.25 22.00
C TYR A 177 2.84 20.14 21.67
N SER A 178 1.63 19.59 21.80
CA SER A 178 0.37 20.25 21.38
C SER A 178 0.17 21.62 22.02
N THR A 179 0.49 21.78 23.31
CA THR A 179 0.40 23.08 24.02
C THR A 179 1.36 24.11 23.42
N LEU A 180 2.61 23.72 23.18
CA LEU A 180 3.61 24.60 22.58
C LEU A 180 3.23 24.99 21.15
N TYR A 181 2.74 24.04 20.37
CA TYR A 181 2.22 24.28 19.02
C TYR A 181 1.07 25.28 19.02
N GLY A 182 0.12 25.14 19.95
CA GLY A 182 -1.01 26.06 20.10
C GLY A 182 -0.58 27.48 20.43
N ILE A 183 0.36 27.64 21.39
CA ILE A 183 0.91 28.94 21.76
C ILE A 183 1.62 29.59 20.57
N LEU A 184 2.46 28.85 19.85
CA LEU A 184 3.16 29.35 18.66
C LEU A 184 2.18 29.78 17.55
N ALA A 185 1.11 29.02 17.32
CA ALA A 185 0.10 29.35 16.34
C ALA A 185 -0.62 30.68 16.68
N VAL A 186 -0.99 30.87 17.95
CA VAL A 186 -1.61 32.14 18.42
C VAL A 186 -0.64 33.31 18.26
N LEU A 187 0.63 33.16 18.68
CA LEU A 187 1.63 34.20 18.51
C LEU A 187 1.83 34.59 17.06
N LEU A 188 1.93 33.61 16.15
CA LEU A 188 2.03 33.85 14.71
C LEU A 188 0.81 34.61 14.18
N ALA A 189 -0.39 34.22 14.57
CA ALA A 189 -1.61 34.91 14.16
C ALA A 189 -1.62 36.38 14.62
N VAL A 190 -1.23 36.65 15.86
CA VAL A 190 -1.11 38.03 16.41
C VAL A 190 -0.06 38.84 15.63
N PHE A 191 1.11 38.25 15.37
CA PHE A 191 2.18 38.92 14.62
C PHE A 191 1.75 39.27 13.19
N ILE A 192 1.12 38.32 12.51
CA ILE A 192 0.61 38.53 11.15
C ILE A 192 -0.48 39.60 11.15
N GLY A 193 -1.44 39.55 12.07
CA GLY A 193 -2.51 40.55 12.21
C GLY A 193 -1.98 41.95 12.50
N TRP A 194 -1.02 42.05 13.43
CA TRP A 194 -0.38 43.32 13.73
C TRP A 194 0.47 43.88 12.57
N GLY A 195 1.28 43.01 11.93
CA GLY A 195 2.06 43.37 10.74
C GLY A 195 1.19 43.85 9.58
N THR A 196 0.09 43.16 9.31
CA THR A 196 -0.89 43.55 8.30
C THR A 196 -1.46 44.94 8.60
N ASN A 197 -1.86 45.19 9.84
CA ASN A 197 -2.37 46.51 10.25
C ASN A 197 -1.34 47.64 10.02
N LEU A 198 -0.04 47.40 10.31
CA LEU A 198 1.04 48.37 10.06
C LEU A 198 1.21 48.70 8.57
N VAL A 199 1.11 47.69 7.69
CA VAL A 199 1.24 47.88 6.24
C VAL A 199 0.05 48.66 5.68
N PHE A 200 -1.17 48.24 6.02
CA PHE A 200 -2.38 48.89 5.49
C PHE A 200 -2.72 50.22 6.14
N ARG A 201 -2.17 50.55 7.31
CA ARG A 201 -2.34 51.87 7.95
C ARG A 201 -1.59 52.99 7.24
N LYS A 202 -0.58 52.65 6.39
CA LYS A 202 0.23 53.60 5.64
C LYS A 202 -0.21 53.81 4.20
N VAL A 203 -1.28 53.13 3.76
CA VAL A 203 -1.96 53.33 2.51
C VAL A 203 -3.30 54.05 2.76
#